data_814ff4800921cb02436272e6d5fc3f5d
#
_entry.id   814ff4800921cb02436272e6d5fc3f5d
#
_cell.length_a   1.000
_cell.length_b   1.000
_cell.length_c   1.000
_cell.angle_alpha   90.00
_cell.angle_beta   90.00
_cell.angle_gamma   90.00
#
_symmetry.space_group_name_H-M   'P 1'
#
loop_
_entity.id
_entity.type
_entity.pdbx_description
1 polymer ?
#
loop_
_entity_poly.entity_id
_entity_poly.type
_entity_poly.pdbx_seq_one_letter_code
_entity_poly.pdbx_strand_id
1 'polypeptide(L)'
;TIDIIFTTEDEIMNGFALWTYTTFIWVDQNDAAIWLEDEKWLYQVLSHELQHIVFFHRVKTWFPQPWSFLISQTPGWVVEGLAEYETERWRPFRADISHKFHVLKNKMDEMDPHHDGFSKLLYWSDRFGDSTIVNTLSERNKMGLFMFDDAFKKHTGITVEEFNEDWRRHMNTYYYGYRAQKEAIEEIGKVVTLPMKKILGFSFFSDSTQIA
;
A
#
# COMPACT_ATOMS: atom_id res chain seq x y z
N THR A 1 19.04 18.62 -0.80
CA THR A 1 19.84 17.39 -0.65
C THR A 1 18.92 16.32 -0.10
N ILE A 2 19.06 15.12 -0.59
CA ILE A 2 18.43 13.91 -0.06
C ILE A 2 19.57 13.05 0.45
N ASP A 3 19.44 12.57 1.68
CA ASP A 3 20.44 11.71 2.30
C ASP A 3 19.90 10.28 2.33
N ILE A 4 20.66 9.34 1.75
CA ILE A 4 20.35 7.91 1.76
C ILE A 4 21.41 7.22 2.63
N ILE A 5 20.98 6.58 3.69
CA ILE A 5 21.82 5.92 4.66
C ILE A 5 21.58 4.41 4.56
N PHE A 6 22.60 3.68 4.15
CA PHE A 6 22.59 2.23 4.22
C PHE A 6 23.14 1.79 5.57
N THR A 7 22.45 0.88 6.22
CA THR A 7 22.84 0.32 7.52
C THR A 7 22.79 -1.20 7.48
N THR A 8 23.63 -1.80 8.30
CA THR A 8 23.76 -3.26 8.45
C THR A 8 23.24 -3.74 9.80
N GLU A 9 22.65 -2.86 10.60
CA GLU A 9 22.03 -3.29 11.84
C GLU A 9 20.81 -4.18 11.52
N ASP A 10 20.73 -5.30 12.24
CA ASP A 10 19.64 -6.25 12.07
C ASP A 10 18.34 -5.67 12.64
N GLU A 11 17.43 -5.31 11.75
CA GLU A 11 16.17 -4.69 12.10
C GLU A 11 15.01 -5.32 11.34
N ILE A 12 13.84 -5.17 11.91
CA ILE A 12 12.59 -5.70 11.35
C ILE A 12 12.16 -4.91 10.12
N MET A 13 12.62 -3.68 9.96
CA MET A 13 12.23 -2.77 8.90
C MET A 13 13.18 -2.87 7.70
N ASN A 14 12.63 -2.81 6.50
CA ASN A 14 13.42 -2.81 5.27
C ASN A 14 13.94 -1.42 4.91
N GLY A 15 13.13 -0.40 5.17
CA GLY A 15 13.43 0.99 4.93
C GLY A 15 12.58 1.91 5.79
N PHE A 16 12.98 3.17 5.86
CA PHE A 16 12.24 4.20 6.57
C PHE A 16 12.63 5.59 6.06
N ALA A 17 11.66 6.38 5.67
CA ALA A 17 11.87 7.75 5.22
C ALA A 17 11.41 8.79 6.24
N LEU A 18 12.21 9.82 6.40
CA LEU A 18 11.93 10.96 7.28
C LEU A 18 11.57 12.22 6.49
N TRP A 19 10.73 13.05 7.06
CA TRP A 19 10.41 14.40 6.54
C TRP A 19 11.63 15.34 6.47
N THR A 20 12.77 14.96 7.05
CA THR A 20 14.06 15.64 6.93
C THR A 20 14.75 15.37 5.60
N TYR A 21 14.11 14.61 4.70
CA TYR A 21 14.63 14.14 3.42
C TYR A 21 15.79 13.15 3.58
N THR A 22 15.75 12.38 4.66
CA THR A 22 16.67 11.29 4.92
C THR A 22 15.92 9.97 4.83
N THR A 23 16.49 9.00 4.15
CA THR A 23 15.99 7.62 4.16
C THR A 23 17.05 6.66 4.66
N PHE A 24 16.62 5.68 5.44
CA PHE A 24 17.44 4.58 5.94
C PHE A 24 17.03 3.30 5.24
N ILE A 25 17.99 2.53 4.78
CA ILE A 25 17.78 1.21 4.16
C ILE A 25 18.64 0.19 4.90
N TRP A 26 17.99 -0.84 5.42
CA TRP A 26 18.66 -1.97 6.09
C TRP A 26 19.03 -3.01 5.04
N VAL A 27 20.34 -3.15 4.75
CA VAL A 27 20.84 -3.97 3.65
C VAL A 27 21.42 -5.30 4.07
N ASP A 28 21.53 -5.57 5.37
CA ASP A 28 22.07 -6.82 5.89
C ASP A 28 20.95 -7.76 6.35
N GLN A 29 21.15 -9.06 6.16
CA GLN A 29 20.29 -10.18 6.60
C GLN A 29 18.79 -9.95 6.36
N ASN A 30 18.46 -9.38 5.22
CA ASN A 30 17.10 -9.05 4.92
C ASN A 30 16.32 -10.31 4.49
N ASP A 31 15.59 -10.88 5.44
CA ASP A 31 14.70 -12.02 5.18
C ASP A 31 13.68 -11.74 4.08
N ALA A 32 13.29 -10.48 3.89
CA ALA A 32 12.36 -10.10 2.82
C ALA A 32 12.95 -10.35 1.43
N ALA A 33 14.25 -10.12 1.23
CA ALA A 33 14.92 -10.43 -0.04
C ALA A 33 14.92 -11.94 -0.31
N ILE A 34 15.12 -12.76 0.73
CA ILE A 34 15.07 -14.22 0.65
C ILE A 34 13.63 -14.69 0.36
N TRP A 35 12.66 -14.12 1.07
CA TRP A 35 11.25 -14.51 0.95
C TRP A 35 10.61 -14.14 -0.39
N LEU A 36 11.05 -13.03 -0.96
CA LEU A 36 10.54 -12.55 -2.24
C LEU A 36 11.25 -13.17 -3.43
N GLU A 37 12.35 -13.91 -3.20
CA GLU A 37 13.23 -14.46 -4.25
C GLU A 37 13.53 -13.41 -5.33
N ASP A 38 13.73 -12.14 -4.92
CA ASP A 38 13.70 -11.01 -5.82
C ASP A 38 15.02 -10.23 -5.78
N GLU A 39 15.78 -10.35 -6.84
CA GLU A 39 17.00 -9.56 -7.06
C GLU A 39 16.74 -8.03 -7.09
N LYS A 40 15.48 -7.62 -7.19
CA LYS A 40 15.06 -6.22 -7.26
C LYS A 40 14.62 -5.64 -5.92
N TRP A 41 14.68 -6.42 -4.85
CA TRP A 41 14.23 -6.01 -3.53
C TRP A 41 14.78 -4.62 -3.12
N LEU A 42 16.08 -4.41 -3.20
CA LEU A 42 16.68 -3.14 -2.83
C LEU A 42 16.16 -1.98 -3.68
N TYR A 43 15.97 -2.23 -4.96
CA TYR A 43 15.41 -1.23 -5.87
C TYR A 43 13.98 -0.85 -5.48
N GLN A 44 13.16 -1.82 -5.09
CA GLN A 44 11.79 -1.58 -4.66
C GLN A 44 11.71 -0.79 -3.37
N VAL A 45 12.46 -1.21 -2.35
CA VAL A 45 12.49 -0.52 -1.06
C VAL A 45 13.00 0.91 -1.25
N LEU A 46 14.07 1.09 -1.99
CA LEU A 46 14.60 2.42 -2.27
C LEU A 46 13.58 3.30 -3.01
N SER A 47 12.89 2.76 -4.01
CA SER A 47 11.85 3.50 -4.76
C SER A 47 10.69 3.89 -3.85
N HIS A 48 10.25 2.99 -2.97
CA HIS A 48 9.20 3.21 -1.99
C HIS A 48 9.58 4.36 -1.04
N GLU A 49 10.76 4.28 -0.43
CA GLU A 49 11.22 5.29 0.53
C GLU A 49 11.47 6.66 -0.14
N LEU A 50 11.99 6.67 -1.35
CA LEU A 50 12.16 7.90 -2.11
C LEU A 50 10.80 8.54 -2.47
N GLN A 51 9.76 7.75 -2.69
CA GLN A 51 8.42 8.27 -2.92
C GLN A 51 7.88 9.02 -1.69
N HIS A 52 8.15 8.54 -0.48
CA HIS A 52 7.84 9.31 0.72
C HIS A 52 8.57 10.66 0.76
N ILE A 53 9.84 10.70 0.37
CA ILE A 53 10.60 11.96 0.27
C ILE A 53 9.94 12.91 -0.74
N VAL A 54 9.56 12.40 -1.92
CA VAL A 54 8.85 13.18 -2.94
C VAL A 54 7.53 13.70 -2.39
N PHE A 55 6.75 12.86 -1.70
CA PHE A 55 5.51 13.24 -1.07
C PHE A 55 5.70 14.36 -0.04
N PHE A 56 6.64 14.22 0.91
CA PHE A 56 6.93 15.25 1.91
C PHE A 56 7.37 16.56 1.26
N HIS A 57 8.14 16.50 0.17
CA HIS A 57 8.51 17.68 -0.59
C HIS A 57 7.29 18.32 -1.27
N ARG A 58 6.41 17.51 -1.81
CA ARG A 58 5.23 17.96 -2.55
C ARG A 58 4.21 18.65 -1.66
N VAL A 59 3.95 18.10 -0.47
CA VAL A 59 2.98 18.66 0.50
C VAL A 59 3.55 19.79 1.35
N LYS A 60 4.84 20.12 1.19
CA LYS A 60 5.49 21.21 1.89
C LYS A 60 4.79 22.53 1.58
N THR A 61 4.61 23.33 2.63
CA THR A 61 4.08 24.69 2.56
C THR A 61 5.13 25.68 3.08
N TRP A 62 4.72 26.89 3.47
CA TRP A 62 5.60 27.85 4.13
C TRP A 62 5.94 27.45 5.58
N PHE A 63 5.16 26.53 6.19
CA PHE A 63 5.55 25.91 7.44
C PHE A 63 6.68 24.88 7.21
N PRO A 64 7.64 24.80 8.15
CA PRO A 64 8.64 23.73 8.08
C PRO A 64 8.00 22.36 8.33
N GLN A 65 8.64 21.31 7.84
CA GLN A 65 8.29 19.95 8.24
C GLN A 65 8.69 19.71 9.73
N PRO A 66 7.94 18.91 10.50
CA PRO A 66 6.78 18.12 10.06
C PRO A 66 5.44 18.85 10.06
N TRP A 67 5.41 20.11 10.44
CA TRP A 67 4.15 20.88 10.60
C TRP A 67 3.33 20.95 9.30
N SER A 68 3.99 21.12 8.15
CA SER A 68 3.30 21.10 6.85
C SER A 68 2.54 19.78 6.65
N PHE A 69 3.14 18.65 7.00
CA PHE A 69 2.52 17.35 6.91
C PHE A 69 1.36 17.18 7.90
N LEU A 70 1.56 17.54 9.16
CA LEU A 70 0.53 17.43 10.19
C LEU A 70 -0.70 18.29 9.88
N ILE A 71 -0.49 19.53 9.38
CA ILE A 71 -1.56 20.43 9.00
C ILE A 71 -2.32 19.89 7.78
N SER A 72 -1.66 19.18 6.89
CA SER A 72 -2.29 18.63 5.68
C SER A 72 -3.41 17.62 5.96
N GLN A 73 -3.38 16.99 7.13
CA GLN A 73 -4.29 15.90 7.52
C GLN A 73 -4.39 14.79 6.47
N THR A 74 -3.29 14.56 5.75
CA THR A 74 -3.25 13.52 4.72
C THR A 74 -3.39 12.14 5.36
N PRO A 75 -4.36 11.32 4.93
CA PRO A 75 -4.55 9.98 5.47
C PRO A 75 -3.34 9.08 5.20
N GLY A 76 -3.04 8.16 6.13
CA GLY A 76 -1.93 7.22 6.00
C GLY A 76 -2.01 6.37 4.72
N TRP A 77 -3.22 5.99 4.29
CA TRP A 77 -3.41 5.24 3.05
C TRP A 77 -2.97 6.01 1.79
N VAL A 78 -2.95 7.35 1.82
CA VAL A 78 -2.42 8.15 0.71
C VAL A 78 -0.90 8.11 0.70
N VAL A 79 -0.29 8.22 1.88
CA VAL A 79 1.17 8.26 2.03
C VAL A 79 1.79 6.93 1.60
N GLU A 80 1.31 5.83 2.19
CA GLU A 80 1.78 4.48 1.87
C GLU A 80 1.30 4.03 0.48
N GLY A 81 0.05 4.37 0.16
CA GLY A 81 -0.52 4.04 -1.15
C GLY A 81 0.23 4.63 -2.32
N LEU A 82 0.71 5.88 -2.21
CA LEU A 82 1.53 6.50 -3.26
C LEU A 82 2.87 5.78 -3.42
N ALA A 83 3.50 5.43 -2.31
CA ALA A 83 4.77 4.72 -2.32
C ALA A 83 4.61 3.34 -2.99
N GLU A 84 3.57 2.60 -2.62
CA GLU A 84 3.25 1.30 -3.24
C GLU A 84 2.82 1.44 -4.71
N TYR A 85 1.99 2.42 -5.03
CA TYR A 85 1.47 2.64 -6.38
C TYR A 85 2.59 2.89 -7.38
N GLU A 86 3.56 3.74 -7.05
CA GLU A 86 4.71 4.02 -7.90
C GLU A 86 5.70 2.84 -7.96
N THR A 87 5.80 2.05 -6.89
CA THR A 87 6.67 0.87 -6.84
C THR A 87 6.05 -0.34 -7.52
N GLU A 88 4.73 -0.56 -7.35
CA GLU A 88 4.02 -1.78 -7.80
C GLU A 88 3.38 -1.66 -9.18
N ARG A 89 3.48 -0.54 -9.88
CA ARG A 89 2.92 -0.37 -11.25
C ARG A 89 3.29 -1.50 -12.21
N TRP A 90 4.44 -2.09 -12.02
CA TRP A 90 4.94 -3.19 -12.83
C TRP A 90 4.64 -4.58 -12.24
N ARG A 91 4.11 -4.67 -10.99
CA ARG A 91 3.65 -5.90 -10.32
C ARG A 91 2.30 -5.72 -9.61
N PRO A 92 1.24 -5.33 -10.32
CA PRO A 92 -0.05 -5.00 -9.69
C PRO A 92 -0.71 -6.19 -8.99
N PHE A 93 -0.33 -7.42 -9.33
CA PHE A 93 -0.87 -8.65 -8.71
C PHE A 93 -0.27 -8.98 -7.35
N ARG A 94 0.82 -8.34 -6.93
CA ARG A 94 1.46 -8.61 -5.63
C ARG A 94 0.49 -8.43 -4.44
N ALA A 95 -0.30 -7.38 -4.48
CA ALA A 95 -1.28 -7.09 -3.44
C ALA A 95 -2.61 -7.87 -3.61
N ASP A 96 -2.85 -8.53 -4.74
CA ASP A 96 -4.13 -9.18 -5.06
C ASP A 96 -4.54 -10.24 -4.04
N ILE A 97 -3.60 -11.02 -3.51
CA ILE A 97 -3.88 -12.05 -2.50
C ILE A 97 -4.40 -11.40 -1.22
N SER A 98 -3.77 -10.33 -0.76
CA SER A 98 -4.20 -9.58 0.43
C SER A 98 -5.56 -8.94 0.22
N HIS A 99 -5.76 -8.27 -0.91
CA HIS A 99 -7.05 -7.66 -1.27
C HIS A 99 -8.17 -8.70 -1.29
N LYS A 100 -7.95 -9.80 -1.99
CA LYS A 100 -8.92 -10.91 -2.08
C LYS A 100 -9.28 -11.46 -0.70
N PHE A 101 -8.28 -11.72 0.15
CA PHE A 101 -8.52 -12.20 1.51
C PHE A 101 -9.38 -11.23 2.30
N HIS A 102 -9.00 -9.96 2.36
CA HIS A 102 -9.70 -8.97 3.19
C HIS A 102 -11.13 -8.70 2.69
N VAL A 103 -11.33 -8.61 1.38
CA VAL A 103 -12.66 -8.43 0.79
C VAL A 103 -13.56 -9.63 1.06
N LEU A 104 -13.10 -10.85 0.71
CA LEU A 104 -13.92 -12.05 0.83
C LEU A 104 -14.18 -12.48 2.28
N LYS A 105 -13.39 -12.01 3.22
CA LYS A 105 -13.59 -12.20 4.67
C LYS A 105 -14.32 -11.04 5.34
N ASN A 106 -14.73 -10.02 4.59
CA ASN A 106 -15.33 -8.79 5.11
C ASN A 106 -14.47 -8.09 6.18
N LYS A 107 -13.17 -8.00 5.91
CA LYS A 107 -12.12 -7.47 6.80
C LYS A 107 -11.36 -6.31 6.16
N MET A 108 -12.00 -5.55 5.29
CA MET A 108 -11.35 -4.45 4.57
C MET A 108 -10.77 -3.38 5.51
N ASP A 109 -11.40 -3.20 6.68
CA ASP A 109 -10.92 -2.25 7.70
C ASP A 109 -9.66 -2.75 8.47
N GLU A 110 -9.32 -4.03 8.33
CA GLU A 110 -8.11 -4.63 8.90
C GLU A 110 -6.95 -4.68 7.89
N MET A 111 -7.16 -4.14 6.68
CA MET A 111 -6.14 -4.15 5.64
C MET A 111 -4.96 -3.25 6.03
N ASP A 112 -3.76 -3.74 5.79
CA ASP A 112 -2.53 -2.97 6.00
C ASP A 112 -2.54 -1.69 5.15
N PRO A 113 -2.09 -0.54 5.68
CA PRO A 113 -2.13 0.73 4.96
C PRO A 113 -1.45 0.74 3.58
N HIS A 114 -0.42 -0.09 3.37
CA HIS A 114 0.24 -0.24 2.06
C HIS A 114 -0.71 -0.86 1.04
N HIS A 115 -1.33 -1.99 1.38
CA HIS A 115 -2.28 -2.68 0.49
C HIS A 115 -3.59 -1.90 0.33
N ASP A 116 -4.12 -1.33 1.42
CA ASP A 116 -5.31 -0.47 1.38
C ASP A 116 -5.06 0.74 0.48
N GLY A 117 -3.96 1.44 0.72
CA GLY A 117 -3.56 2.60 -0.05
C GLY A 117 -3.32 2.27 -1.52
N PHE A 118 -2.59 1.19 -1.82
CA PHE A 118 -2.35 0.76 -3.20
C PHE A 118 -3.65 0.55 -3.97
N SER A 119 -4.62 -0.17 -3.39
CA SER A 119 -5.90 -0.42 -4.06
C SER A 119 -6.72 0.86 -4.26
N LYS A 120 -6.66 1.78 -3.29
CA LYS A 120 -7.33 3.09 -3.38
C LYS A 120 -6.70 3.98 -4.43
N LEU A 121 -5.36 3.99 -4.53
CA LEU A 121 -4.66 4.77 -5.56
C LEU A 121 -4.95 4.21 -6.97
N LEU A 122 -4.99 2.88 -7.14
CA LEU A 122 -5.42 2.26 -8.39
C LEU A 122 -6.84 2.70 -8.76
N TYR A 123 -7.78 2.63 -7.81
CA TYR A 123 -9.15 3.03 -8.03
C TYR A 123 -9.28 4.54 -8.31
N TRP A 124 -8.50 5.37 -7.61
CA TRP A 124 -8.46 6.81 -7.86
C TRP A 124 -7.96 7.12 -9.27
N SER A 125 -6.84 6.52 -9.66
CA SER A 125 -6.26 6.66 -11.00
C SER A 125 -7.22 6.21 -12.09
N ASP A 126 -7.84 5.03 -11.93
CA ASP A 126 -8.78 4.48 -12.91
C ASP A 126 -10.04 5.35 -13.07
N ARG A 127 -10.59 5.84 -11.97
CA ARG A 127 -11.85 6.59 -11.98
C ARG A 127 -11.70 8.05 -12.38
N PHE A 128 -10.63 8.72 -11.94
CA PHE A 128 -10.45 10.17 -12.08
C PHE A 128 -9.22 10.55 -12.91
N GLY A 129 -8.36 9.59 -13.20
CA GLY A 129 -7.10 9.79 -13.91
C GLY A 129 -5.93 10.20 -13.00
N ASP A 130 -4.70 9.79 -13.35
CA ASP A 130 -3.45 10.08 -12.63
C ASP A 130 -3.24 11.58 -12.39
N SER A 131 -3.65 12.41 -13.33
CA SER A 131 -3.51 13.85 -13.21
C SER A 131 -4.25 14.44 -12.00
N THR A 132 -5.35 13.82 -11.55
CA THR A 132 -6.08 14.28 -10.38
C THR A 132 -5.31 14.06 -9.09
N ILE A 133 -4.52 12.98 -9.00
CA ILE A 133 -3.61 12.71 -7.87
C ILE A 133 -2.57 13.84 -7.78
N VAL A 134 -1.89 14.12 -8.89
CA VAL A 134 -0.86 15.17 -8.96
C VAL A 134 -1.46 16.55 -8.66
N ASN A 135 -2.62 16.84 -9.20
CA ASN A 135 -3.31 18.13 -8.99
C ASN A 135 -3.75 18.29 -7.53
N THR A 136 -4.28 17.22 -6.91
CA THR A 136 -4.66 17.23 -5.50
C THR A 136 -3.47 17.54 -4.61
N LEU A 137 -2.35 16.82 -4.79
CA LEU A 137 -1.14 17.05 -3.99
C LEU A 137 -0.48 18.41 -4.25
N SER A 138 -0.80 19.04 -5.36
CA SER A 138 -0.28 20.38 -5.74
C SER A 138 -1.14 21.52 -5.24
N GLU A 139 -2.38 21.24 -4.83
CA GLU A 139 -3.34 22.27 -4.46
C GLU A 139 -2.90 23.05 -3.21
N ARG A 140 -3.20 24.34 -3.20
CA ARG A 140 -2.96 25.20 -2.04
C ARG A 140 -4.18 26.10 -1.86
N ASN A 141 -4.62 26.23 -0.62
CA ASN A 141 -5.68 27.17 -0.28
C ASN A 141 -5.19 28.63 -0.34
N LYS A 142 -6.09 29.58 -0.07
CA LYS A 142 -5.76 31.02 -0.09
C LYS A 142 -4.65 31.44 0.87
N MET A 143 -4.39 30.60 1.91
CA MET A 143 -3.31 30.81 2.87
C MET A 143 -2.01 30.11 2.47
N GLY A 144 -1.97 29.48 1.29
CA GLY A 144 -0.81 28.69 0.84
C GLY A 144 -0.62 27.38 1.55
N LEU A 145 -1.66 26.87 2.24
CA LEU A 145 -1.63 25.59 2.93
C LEU A 145 -2.19 24.47 2.04
N PHE A 146 -1.62 23.30 2.20
CA PHE A 146 -2.19 22.08 1.64
C PHE A 146 -3.11 21.43 2.69
N MET A 147 -4.37 21.23 2.32
CA MET A 147 -5.38 20.53 3.10
C MET A 147 -5.92 19.42 2.22
N PHE A 148 -5.71 18.17 2.64
CA PHE A 148 -5.98 17.02 1.77
C PHE A 148 -7.45 16.92 1.34
N ASP A 149 -8.38 16.95 2.29
CA ASP A 149 -9.81 16.74 2.01
C ASP A 149 -10.37 17.80 1.06
N ASP A 150 -10.01 19.09 1.29
CA ASP A 150 -10.43 20.18 0.42
C ASP A 150 -9.87 20.04 -1.00
N ALA A 151 -8.58 19.69 -1.08
CA ALA A 151 -7.91 19.49 -2.35
C ALA A 151 -8.47 18.28 -3.10
N PHE A 152 -8.70 17.17 -2.40
CA PHE A 152 -9.28 15.96 -2.95
C PHE A 152 -10.67 16.25 -3.53
N LYS A 153 -11.55 16.82 -2.73
CA LYS A 153 -12.91 17.19 -3.16
C LYS A 153 -12.90 18.14 -4.35
N LYS A 154 -11.98 19.12 -4.37
CA LYS A 154 -11.86 20.06 -5.49
C LYS A 154 -11.53 19.37 -6.81
N HIS A 155 -10.66 18.37 -6.80
CA HIS A 155 -10.17 17.73 -8.02
C HIS A 155 -10.94 16.46 -8.43
N THR A 156 -11.61 15.80 -7.48
CA THR A 156 -12.43 14.60 -7.76
C THR A 156 -13.93 14.89 -7.82
N GLY A 157 -14.38 15.97 -7.20
CA GLY A 157 -15.79 16.34 -7.08
C GLY A 157 -16.55 15.61 -5.96
N ILE A 158 -15.91 14.71 -5.24
CA ILE A 158 -16.51 13.93 -4.14
C ILE A 158 -15.69 14.05 -2.85
N THR A 159 -16.28 13.75 -1.72
CA THR A 159 -15.56 13.69 -0.44
C THR A 159 -14.73 12.42 -0.31
N VAL A 160 -13.82 12.39 0.66
CA VAL A 160 -13.02 11.19 0.97
C VAL A 160 -13.92 10.05 1.48
N GLU A 161 -14.97 10.36 2.22
CA GLU A 161 -15.96 9.38 2.68
C GLU A 161 -16.71 8.74 1.51
N GLU A 162 -17.24 9.56 0.60
CA GLU A 162 -17.92 9.08 -0.61
C GLU A 162 -16.98 8.24 -1.47
N PHE A 163 -15.73 8.65 -1.58
CA PHE A 163 -14.71 7.87 -2.29
C PHE A 163 -14.48 6.51 -1.63
N ASN A 164 -14.32 6.46 -0.31
CA ASN A 164 -14.11 5.21 0.42
C ASN A 164 -15.29 4.24 0.28
N GLU A 165 -16.52 4.75 0.30
CA GLU A 165 -17.72 3.93 0.07
C GLU A 165 -17.76 3.36 -1.36
N ASP A 166 -17.46 4.19 -2.35
CA ASP A 166 -17.43 3.79 -3.75
C ASP A 166 -16.30 2.78 -4.02
N TRP A 167 -15.11 3.03 -3.48
CA TRP A 167 -14.00 2.09 -3.56
C TRP A 167 -14.35 0.74 -2.91
N ARG A 168 -14.94 0.76 -1.73
CA ARG A 168 -15.40 -0.47 -1.04
C ARG A 168 -16.40 -1.25 -1.88
N ARG A 169 -17.33 -0.57 -2.50
CA ARG A 169 -18.32 -1.16 -3.43
C ARG A 169 -17.62 -1.76 -4.66
N HIS A 170 -16.67 -1.05 -5.23
CA HIS A 170 -15.87 -1.52 -6.36
C HIS A 170 -15.11 -2.80 -6.01
N MET A 171 -14.38 -2.83 -4.91
CA MET A 171 -13.61 -3.98 -4.44
C MET A 171 -14.52 -5.20 -4.18
N ASN A 172 -15.66 -4.98 -3.53
CA ASN A 172 -16.64 -6.04 -3.32
C ASN A 172 -17.16 -6.59 -4.66
N THR A 173 -17.56 -5.73 -5.57
CA THR A 173 -18.06 -6.15 -6.89
C THR A 173 -17.02 -6.97 -7.65
N TYR A 174 -15.77 -6.53 -7.63
CA TYR A 174 -14.68 -7.21 -8.33
C TYR A 174 -14.40 -8.61 -7.74
N TYR A 175 -14.16 -8.71 -6.43
CA TYR A 175 -13.74 -9.97 -5.82
C TYR A 175 -14.89 -10.96 -5.60
N TYR A 176 -16.09 -10.50 -5.26
CA TYR A 176 -17.26 -11.39 -5.21
C TYR A 176 -17.68 -11.85 -6.60
N GLY A 177 -17.61 -10.98 -7.61
CA GLY A 177 -17.81 -11.37 -9.01
C GLY A 177 -16.81 -12.42 -9.48
N TYR A 178 -15.53 -12.26 -9.13
CA TYR A 178 -14.49 -13.26 -9.39
C TYR A 178 -14.82 -14.59 -8.68
N ARG A 179 -15.18 -14.56 -7.39
CA ARG A 179 -15.53 -15.75 -6.61
C ARG A 179 -16.74 -16.50 -7.20
N ALA A 180 -17.74 -15.77 -7.65
CA ALA A 180 -18.96 -16.38 -8.24
C ALA A 180 -18.68 -17.19 -9.52
N GLN A 181 -17.52 -16.98 -10.15
CA GLN A 181 -17.07 -17.72 -11.34
C GLN A 181 -16.19 -18.93 -11.01
N LYS A 182 -15.91 -19.17 -9.72
CA LYS A 182 -15.05 -20.27 -9.25
C LYS A 182 -15.85 -21.28 -8.47
N GLU A 183 -15.42 -22.53 -8.55
CA GLU A 183 -15.92 -23.60 -7.71
C GLU A 183 -15.75 -23.27 -6.22
N ALA A 184 -16.71 -23.64 -5.41
CA ALA A 184 -16.59 -23.48 -3.97
C ALA A 184 -15.46 -24.40 -3.44
N ILE A 185 -14.76 -23.93 -2.39
CA ILE A 185 -13.65 -24.73 -1.81
C ILE A 185 -14.16 -26.10 -1.36
N GLU A 186 -15.39 -26.17 -0.84
CA GLU A 186 -16.04 -27.39 -0.39
C GLU A 186 -16.33 -28.39 -1.54
N GLU A 187 -16.37 -27.91 -2.78
CA GLU A 187 -16.54 -28.75 -3.97
C GLU A 187 -15.22 -29.37 -4.44
N ILE A 188 -14.09 -28.68 -4.20
CA ILE A 188 -12.77 -29.08 -4.68
C ILE A 188 -11.85 -29.62 -3.58
N GLY A 189 -12.23 -29.45 -2.30
CA GLY A 189 -11.37 -29.87 -1.19
C GLY A 189 -12.06 -29.83 0.16
N LYS A 190 -11.38 -30.39 1.14
CA LYS A 190 -11.82 -30.39 2.54
C LYS A 190 -11.01 -29.39 3.34
N VAL A 191 -11.68 -28.53 4.09
CA VAL A 191 -11.02 -27.60 5.01
C VAL A 191 -10.38 -28.37 6.16
N VAL A 192 -9.08 -28.20 6.34
CA VAL A 192 -8.33 -28.72 7.49
C VAL A 192 -8.11 -27.61 8.48
N THR A 193 -8.63 -27.76 9.69
CA THR A 193 -8.38 -26.82 10.78
C THR A 193 -7.14 -27.25 11.55
N LEU A 194 -6.13 -26.40 11.57
CA LEU A 194 -4.90 -26.63 12.30
C LEU A 194 -4.92 -25.86 13.63
N PRO A 195 -4.37 -26.42 14.73
CA PRO A 195 -4.37 -25.78 16.05
C PRO A 195 -3.31 -24.68 16.19
N MET A 196 -2.92 -24.04 15.08
CA MET A 196 -1.88 -23.01 15.05
C MET A 196 -2.46 -21.68 14.57
N LYS A 197 -1.93 -20.59 15.13
CA LYS A 197 -2.37 -19.23 14.78
C LYS A 197 -1.79 -18.70 13.47
N LYS A 198 -0.64 -19.23 13.04
CA LYS A 198 0.06 -18.75 11.85
C LYS A 198 0.77 -19.95 11.20
N ILE A 199 0.58 -20.08 9.88
CA ILE A 199 1.30 -21.02 9.04
C ILE A 199 2.32 -20.18 8.25
N LEU A 200 3.60 -20.46 8.43
CA LEU A 200 4.69 -19.78 7.74
C LEU A 200 5.00 -20.43 6.39
N GLY A 201 4.70 -21.69 6.26
CA GLY A 201 4.89 -22.46 5.03
C GLY A 201 4.34 -23.86 5.20
N PHE A 202 4.21 -24.58 4.10
CA PHE A 202 3.88 -26.00 4.11
C PHE A 202 4.53 -26.70 2.92
N SER A 203 4.77 -27.98 3.04
CA SER A 203 5.20 -28.83 1.94
C SER A 203 4.50 -30.18 1.99
N PHE A 204 4.40 -30.84 0.84
CA PHE A 204 3.89 -32.19 0.77
C PHE A 204 5.06 -33.17 0.86
N PHE A 205 4.83 -34.29 1.54
CA PHE A 205 5.73 -35.44 1.42
C PHE A 205 5.68 -36.00 -0.02
N SER A 206 6.70 -36.75 -0.40
CA SER A 206 6.84 -37.29 -1.76
C SER A 206 5.67 -38.18 -2.21
N ASP A 207 4.96 -38.77 -1.28
CA ASP A 207 3.78 -39.58 -1.55
C ASP A 207 2.46 -38.81 -1.51
N SER A 208 2.52 -37.48 -1.23
CA SER A 208 1.37 -36.59 -1.11
C SER A 208 0.33 -36.99 -0.07
N THR A 209 0.67 -37.88 0.86
CA THR A 209 -0.27 -38.35 1.89
C THR A 209 -0.21 -37.52 3.17
N GLN A 210 0.88 -36.79 3.38
CA GLN A 210 1.10 -35.96 4.56
C GLN A 210 1.57 -34.56 4.16
N ILE A 211 1.31 -33.60 5.05
CA ILE A 211 1.76 -32.20 4.93
C ILE A 211 2.66 -31.88 6.12
N ALA A 212 3.82 -31.28 5.87
CA ALA A 212 4.76 -30.81 6.88
C ALA A 212 4.79 -29.29 6.94
#